data_4a47cdb8de6a0d8787bc0cbd0ec507dd
#
_entry.id   4a47cdb8de6a0d8787bc0cbd0ec507dd
#
_cell.length_a   1.000
_cell.length_b   1.000
_cell.length_c   1.000
_cell.angle_alpha   90.00
_cell.angle_beta   90.00
_cell.angle_gamma   90.00
#
_symmetry.space_group_name_H-M   'P 1'
#
loop_
_entity.id
_entity.type
_entity.pdbx_description
1 polymer ?
#
loop_
_entity_poly.entity_id
_entity_poly.type
_entity_poly.pdbx_seq_one_letter_code
_entity_poly.pdbx_strand_id
1 'polypeptide(L)'
;MQKIKNRFLSCIMIFLITFSFLIIGCNSNSVYAKNVSNTTKPLNNINYRIDAKLDHSRHEISGIEHLKFTNIYDVELNELVFNIFADSYNSEDSKSYGFKKLNEMFPEDLSSDERLGYLNINSIKNVENKDVKFTKNNQILRVSLNKPLKKGESVNLKIDFKTKFPMELQRTCCYKQVYSGLFWYPMLAVYEPKEKKWNEVQYSKCGETDYYEVSNYEVNLEVPKDFTVEFAGITTEKINGDKKLVSSIAKNTREMALFASPKFKRISKTKKDLTITMLYLSNGNLNEESAYRYVDTAFETINFFNEKYGKYPYKDFDIVETFVPGFNMEYTRAVQMMPLSPVSYDAIDPILVHEIAHQWFHSVIGNNSEKESCLDESLTEFASSYFLENNYPKNGGFKDIINKSEPINLPINSPNSKMTLETSKLYYEKGGTAFYELYRIIGEDKFNQLIKEYFNKYKFKNATLNDFLAIVENNCGKEVKNHMYKCFNEPNYKLDEKYIK
;
A
#
# COMPACT_ATOMS: atom_id res chain seq x y z
N MET A 1 -54.14 5.05 -48.04
CA MET A 1 -54.64 3.74 -48.61
C MET A 1 -53.83 2.66 -47.92
N GLN A 2 -54.41 2.07 -46.98
CA GLN A 2 -54.99 0.73 -46.93
C GLN A 2 -53.93 -0.30 -46.73
N LYS A 3 -53.84 -0.82 -45.49
CA LYS A 3 -54.47 -2.08 -45.03
C LYS A 3 -53.54 -3.24 -45.28
N ILE A 4 -53.26 -4.22 -44.43
CA ILE A 4 -53.99 -4.96 -43.38
C ILE A 4 -52.95 -5.94 -42.83
N LYS A 5 -52.65 -6.04 -41.53
CA LYS A 5 -53.20 -6.97 -40.52
C LYS A 5 -52.98 -8.47 -40.76
N ASN A 6 -52.43 -9.04 -39.74
CA ASN A 6 -52.81 -10.26 -38.97
C ASN A 6 -51.82 -11.41 -39.05
N ARG A 7 -51.30 -11.85 -37.88
CA ARG A 7 -51.83 -12.80 -36.87
C ARG A 7 -51.47 -14.25 -37.17
N PHE A 8 -50.85 -14.99 -36.35
CA PHE A 8 -51.22 -15.93 -35.30
C PHE A 8 -50.06 -16.92 -35.05
N LEU A 9 -49.56 -17.03 -33.89
CA LEU A 9 -49.77 -18.02 -32.81
C LEU A 9 -49.47 -19.52 -33.13
N SER A 10 -48.57 -20.02 -32.30
CA SER A 10 -48.55 -21.37 -31.63
C SER A 10 -48.25 -22.60 -32.48
N CYS A 11 -47.24 -23.36 -32.12
CA CYS A 11 -47.44 -24.63 -31.40
C CYS A 11 -46.09 -25.29 -31.02
N ILE A 12 -46.08 -25.77 -29.81
CA ILE A 12 -45.11 -26.66 -29.17
C ILE A 12 -45.16 -28.03 -29.91
N MET A 13 -44.00 -28.66 -30.17
CA MET A 13 -43.90 -30.11 -30.13
C MET A 13 -42.47 -30.60 -29.86
N ILE A 14 -42.40 -31.40 -28.83
CA ILE A 14 -41.27 -32.19 -28.34
C ILE A 14 -41.01 -33.34 -29.32
N PHE A 15 -39.76 -33.57 -29.70
CA PHE A 15 -39.31 -34.88 -30.16
C PHE A 15 -37.94 -35.23 -29.55
N LEU A 16 -37.96 -36.17 -28.63
CA LEU A 16 -36.83 -36.99 -28.21
C LEU A 16 -36.52 -38.00 -29.31
N ILE A 17 -35.30 -38.04 -29.76
CA ILE A 17 -34.71 -39.20 -30.42
C ILE A 17 -33.31 -39.44 -29.90
N THR A 18 -33.19 -40.53 -29.15
CA THR A 18 -31.97 -41.22 -28.75
C THR A 18 -31.30 -41.86 -29.94
N PHE A 19 -29.98 -41.64 -30.10
CA PHE A 19 -29.13 -42.59 -30.84
C PHE A 19 -27.78 -42.73 -30.17
N SER A 20 -27.51 -43.95 -29.77
CA SER A 20 -26.25 -44.43 -29.20
C SER A 20 -25.32 -44.92 -30.31
N PHE A 21 -24.02 -45.06 -29.95
CA PHE A 21 -22.87 -45.71 -30.63
C PHE A 21 -22.00 -44.75 -31.44
N LEU A 22 -20.68 -44.70 -31.25
CA LEU A 22 -19.64 -45.71 -31.01
C LEU A 22 -18.37 -45.05 -30.47
N ILE A 23 -17.70 -45.74 -29.57
CA ILE A 23 -16.38 -45.43 -29.00
C ILE A 23 -15.30 -45.72 -30.07
N ILE A 24 -14.48 -44.73 -30.36
CA ILE A 24 -13.09 -44.96 -30.82
C ILE A 24 -12.16 -44.12 -29.94
N GLY A 25 -11.31 -44.79 -29.17
CA GLY A 25 -10.38 -44.17 -28.27
C GLY A 25 -9.23 -43.48 -29.00
N CYS A 26 -8.96 -42.28 -28.59
CA CYS A 26 -7.65 -41.68 -28.69
C CYS A 26 -7.29 -41.16 -27.29
N ASN A 27 -6.30 -41.81 -26.66
CA ASN A 27 -5.67 -41.35 -25.46
C ASN A 27 -4.97 -40.02 -25.75
N SER A 28 -5.57 -38.94 -25.22
CA SER A 28 -4.85 -37.70 -24.96
C SER A 28 -4.89 -37.47 -23.47
N ASN A 29 -3.73 -37.56 -22.84
CA ASN A 29 -3.52 -37.21 -21.44
C ASN A 29 -3.95 -35.76 -21.18
N SER A 30 -5.21 -35.56 -20.79
CA SER A 30 -5.64 -34.31 -20.17
C SER A 30 -5.12 -34.32 -18.74
N VAL A 31 -4.10 -33.55 -18.51
CA VAL A 31 -3.65 -33.18 -17.19
C VAL A 31 -4.84 -32.49 -16.48
N TYR A 32 -5.36 -33.12 -15.48
CA TYR A 32 -6.36 -32.56 -14.57
C TYR A 32 -5.84 -31.24 -13.98
N ALA A 33 -6.33 -30.14 -14.48
CA ALA A 33 -6.30 -28.90 -13.74
C ALA A 33 -7.16 -29.11 -12.47
N LYS A 34 -6.51 -29.39 -11.35
CA LYS A 34 -7.13 -29.28 -10.04
C LYS A 34 -7.66 -27.85 -9.92
N ASN A 35 -9.00 -27.71 -9.95
CA ASN A 35 -9.66 -26.49 -9.50
C ASN A 35 -9.29 -26.23 -8.05
N VAL A 36 -8.24 -25.47 -7.83
CA VAL A 36 -7.94 -24.86 -6.54
C VAL A 36 -8.80 -23.61 -6.45
N SER A 37 -10.03 -23.77 -6.01
CA SER A 37 -10.84 -22.64 -5.54
C SER A 37 -10.29 -22.21 -4.18
N ASN A 38 -9.13 -21.61 -4.17
CA ASN A 38 -8.61 -20.85 -3.04
C ASN A 38 -9.10 -19.42 -3.15
N THR A 39 -10.39 -19.21 -2.83
CA THR A 39 -10.86 -17.91 -2.34
C THR A 39 -10.22 -17.73 -0.96
N THR A 40 -9.04 -17.13 -0.93
CA THR A 40 -8.40 -16.76 0.32
C THR A 40 -9.23 -15.65 0.96
N LYS A 41 -10.10 -16.02 1.91
CA LYS A 41 -10.71 -15.02 2.78
C LYS A 41 -9.60 -14.31 3.54
N PRO A 42 -9.65 -12.98 3.66
CA PRO A 42 -8.76 -12.25 4.55
C PRO A 42 -8.81 -12.85 5.94
N LEU A 43 -7.69 -12.95 6.61
CA LEU A 43 -7.57 -13.68 7.86
C LEU A 43 -8.37 -13.06 9.01
N ASN A 44 -8.73 -11.76 8.95
CA ASN A 44 -9.47 -11.01 9.96
C ASN A 44 -8.97 -11.24 11.40
N ASN A 45 -7.69 -11.56 11.54
CA ASN A 45 -7.08 -11.91 12.82
C ASN A 45 -6.59 -10.69 13.61
N ILE A 46 -6.52 -9.51 12.97
CA ILE A 46 -6.11 -8.25 13.58
C ILE A 46 -7.22 -7.22 13.38
N ASN A 47 -7.71 -6.67 14.49
CA ASN A 47 -8.75 -5.65 14.44
C ASN A 47 -8.36 -4.52 15.41
N TYR A 48 -8.32 -3.31 14.88
CA TYR A 48 -8.08 -2.08 15.61
C TYR A 48 -9.38 -1.29 15.75
N ARG A 49 -9.64 -0.78 16.95
CA ARG A 49 -10.53 0.35 17.15
C ARG A 49 -9.74 1.42 17.87
N ILE A 50 -9.69 2.63 17.28
CA ILE A 50 -8.93 3.75 17.81
C ILE A 50 -9.87 4.91 18.05
N ASP A 51 -10.00 5.32 19.30
CA ASP A 51 -10.75 6.49 19.72
C ASP A 51 -9.73 7.57 20.12
N ALA A 52 -9.63 8.67 19.36
CA ALA A 52 -8.57 9.65 19.48
C ALA A 52 -9.05 11.09 19.40
N LYS A 53 -8.19 12.02 19.82
CA LYS A 53 -8.42 13.46 19.80
C LYS A 53 -7.16 14.19 19.39
N LEU A 54 -7.29 15.13 18.44
CA LEU A 54 -6.25 16.06 18.04
C LEU A 54 -6.28 17.31 18.90
N ASP A 55 -5.18 17.58 19.60
CA ASP A 55 -4.87 18.90 20.15
C ASP A 55 -3.98 19.66 19.15
N HIS A 56 -4.61 20.51 18.34
CA HIS A 56 -3.92 21.27 17.31
C HIS A 56 -2.92 22.28 17.87
N SER A 57 -3.17 22.81 19.07
CA SER A 57 -2.26 23.79 19.70
C SER A 57 -0.94 23.19 20.16
N ARG A 58 -0.91 21.87 20.36
CA ARG A 58 0.28 21.11 20.81
C ARG A 58 0.82 20.19 19.73
N HIS A 59 0.14 20.07 18.60
CA HIS A 59 0.42 19.09 17.55
C HIS A 59 0.45 17.66 18.07
N GLU A 60 -0.47 17.33 18.98
CA GLU A 60 -0.55 16.03 19.65
C GLU A 60 -1.87 15.31 19.34
N ILE A 61 -1.80 14.01 19.17
CA ILE A 61 -2.94 13.10 19.22
C ILE A 61 -2.86 12.28 20.49
N SER A 62 -3.91 12.33 21.32
CA SER A 62 -4.11 11.39 22.42
C SER A 62 -5.15 10.37 22.03
N GLY A 63 -4.87 9.08 22.20
CA GLY A 63 -5.76 8.01 21.74
C GLY A 63 -5.81 6.81 22.64
N ILE A 64 -6.91 6.10 22.55
CA ILE A 64 -7.09 4.76 23.11
C ILE A 64 -7.24 3.80 21.94
N GLU A 65 -6.28 2.89 21.81
CA GLU A 65 -6.34 1.78 20.85
C GLU A 65 -6.89 0.54 21.55
N HIS A 66 -7.92 -0.05 20.97
CA HIS A 66 -8.42 -1.37 21.30
C HIS A 66 -7.98 -2.35 20.22
N LEU A 67 -6.96 -3.15 20.53
CA LEU A 67 -6.50 -4.21 19.65
C LEU A 67 -7.17 -5.53 20.02
N LYS A 68 -7.73 -6.22 19.03
CA LYS A 68 -8.05 -7.65 19.11
C LYS A 68 -7.15 -8.41 18.15
N PHE A 69 -6.32 -9.28 18.69
CA PHE A 69 -5.42 -10.16 17.91
C PHE A 69 -5.77 -11.62 18.17
N THR A 70 -5.88 -12.42 17.10
CA THR A 70 -6.05 -13.87 17.15
C THR A 70 -4.78 -14.54 16.63
N ASN A 71 -4.16 -15.39 17.43
CA ASN A 71 -2.99 -16.15 16.98
C ASN A 71 -3.40 -17.17 15.91
N ILE A 72 -2.91 -17.00 14.70
CA ILE A 72 -3.15 -17.90 13.56
C ILE A 72 -1.96 -18.86 13.31
N TYR A 73 -0.87 -18.70 14.03
CA TYR A 73 0.39 -19.43 13.84
C TYR A 73 0.41 -20.73 14.64
N ASP A 74 1.16 -21.73 14.15
CA ASP A 74 1.34 -23.03 14.81
C ASP A 74 2.39 -22.98 15.95
N VAL A 75 2.46 -21.82 16.63
CA VAL A 75 3.34 -21.59 17.80
C VAL A 75 2.58 -20.83 18.88
N GLU A 76 2.96 -21.05 20.12
CA GLU A 76 2.45 -20.26 21.26
C GLU A 76 3.21 -18.93 21.34
N LEU A 77 2.49 -17.83 21.49
CA LEU A 77 3.05 -16.48 21.60
C LEU A 77 3.03 -16.05 23.08
N ASN A 78 4.18 -15.68 23.62
CA ASN A 78 4.31 -15.19 25.00
C ASN A 78 4.23 -13.66 25.11
N GLU A 79 4.35 -12.97 23.98
CA GLU A 79 4.30 -11.52 23.89
C GLU A 79 3.70 -11.08 22.54
N LEU A 80 3.22 -9.82 22.50
CA LEU A 80 2.98 -9.09 21.28
C LEU A 80 4.02 -7.99 21.14
N VAL A 81 4.48 -7.75 19.91
CA VAL A 81 5.44 -6.69 19.61
C VAL A 81 4.81 -5.66 18.70
N PHE A 82 5.03 -4.39 19.00
CA PHE A 82 4.51 -3.26 18.23
C PHE A 82 5.67 -2.39 17.74
N ASN A 83 5.53 -1.87 16.54
CA ASN A 83 6.33 -0.80 16.02
C ASN A 83 5.70 0.53 16.42
N ILE A 84 6.49 1.42 17.00
CA ILE A 84 6.11 2.78 17.40
C ILE A 84 7.02 3.78 16.69
N PHE A 85 7.03 3.73 15.36
CA PHE A 85 8.01 4.42 14.51
C PHE A 85 8.00 5.95 14.65
N ALA A 86 6.88 6.59 15.06
CA ALA A 86 6.89 8.02 15.35
C ALA A 86 7.85 8.40 16.51
N ASP A 87 8.27 7.44 17.33
CA ASP A 87 9.30 7.67 18.33
C ASP A 87 10.71 7.87 17.73
N SER A 88 10.89 7.62 16.43
CA SER A 88 12.13 7.98 15.72
C SER A 88 12.34 9.49 15.63
N TYR A 89 11.30 10.28 15.83
CA TYR A 89 11.38 11.75 15.77
C TYR A 89 11.75 12.40 17.10
N ASN A 90 12.03 11.60 18.15
CA ASN A 90 12.40 12.11 19.47
C ASN A 90 13.85 12.62 19.57
N SER A 91 14.67 12.37 18.54
CA SER A 91 16.05 12.87 18.44
C SER A 91 16.47 13.08 16.98
N GLU A 92 17.42 13.97 16.76
CA GLU A 92 17.97 14.26 15.43
C GLU A 92 18.68 13.03 14.83
N ASP A 93 19.32 12.20 15.65
CA ASP A 93 20.11 11.06 15.15
C ASP A 93 19.26 9.93 14.58
N SER A 94 18.01 9.80 15.03
CA SER A 94 17.10 8.73 14.60
C SER A 94 16.27 9.08 13.37
N LYS A 95 16.29 10.34 12.91
CA LYS A 95 15.57 10.78 11.73
C LYS A 95 16.19 10.26 10.41
N SER A 96 15.37 10.07 9.39
CA SER A 96 15.79 9.66 8.06
C SER A 96 16.72 10.69 7.39
N TYR A 97 17.71 10.21 6.64
CA TYR A 97 18.66 11.06 5.90
C TYR A 97 17.97 11.92 4.82
N GLY A 98 16.98 11.37 4.14
CA GLY A 98 16.21 12.08 3.11
C GLY A 98 15.50 13.30 3.68
N PHE A 99 14.80 13.13 4.80
CA PHE A 99 14.09 14.24 5.45
C PHE A 99 15.04 15.26 6.08
N LYS A 100 16.18 14.85 6.62
CA LYS A 100 17.21 15.81 7.06
C LYS A 100 17.66 16.72 5.91
N LYS A 101 17.96 16.13 4.75
CA LYS A 101 18.34 16.89 3.56
C LYS A 101 17.22 17.81 3.06
N LEU A 102 15.97 17.35 3.09
CA LEU A 102 14.81 18.19 2.75
C LEU A 102 14.66 19.38 3.72
N ASN A 103 14.82 19.17 5.02
CA ASN A 103 14.79 20.27 6.01
C ASN A 103 15.95 21.27 5.84
N GLU A 104 17.12 20.83 5.38
CA GLU A 104 18.23 21.73 4.99
C GLU A 104 17.88 22.55 3.75
N MET A 105 17.18 21.97 2.78
CA MET A 105 16.77 22.65 1.54
C MET A 105 15.57 23.59 1.73
N PHE A 106 14.69 23.28 2.68
CA PHE A 106 13.48 24.03 2.99
C PHE A 106 13.44 24.36 4.48
N PRO A 107 14.37 25.23 4.97
CA PRO A 107 14.50 25.52 6.39
C PRO A 107 13.31 26.31 6.90
N GLU A 108 12.80 25.91 8.08
CA GLU A 108 11.79 26.65 8.82
C GLU A 108 12.39 27.12 10.16
N ASP A 109 11.97 28.29 10.63
CA ASP A 109 12.40 28.84 11.92
C ASP A 109 11.59 28.19 13.06
N LEU A 110 12.03 27.00 13.46
CA LEU A 110 11.38 26.16 14.46
C LEU A 110 12.27 26.00 15.70
N SER A 111 11.67 26.03 16.86
CA SER A 111 12.33 25.66 18.13
C SER A 111 12.68 24.16 18.15
N SER A 112 13.59 23.78 19.05
CA SER A 112 13.95 22.35 19.21
C SER A 112 12.74 21.48 19.57
N ASP A 113 11.79 22.00 20.37
CA ASP A 113 10.58 21.25 20.72
C ASP A 113 9.65 21.04 19.51
N GLU A 114 9.52 22.02 18.62
CA GLU A 114 8.72 21.93 17.38
C GLU A 114 9.31 20.97 16.36
N ARG A 115 10.64 20.78 16.36
CA ARG A 115 11.35 19.83 15.47
C ARG A 115 11.19 18.38 15.90
N LEU A 116 10.83 18.14 17.17
CA LEU A 116 10.76 16.79 17.74
C LEU A 116 9.33 16.27 17.81
N GLY A 117 9.19 14.98 17.56
CA GLY A 117 7.97 14.21 17.74
C GLY A 117 8.23 12.99 18.60
N TYR A 118 7.18 12.28 18.99
CA TYR A 118 7.28 11.04 19.76
C TYR A 118 6.00 10.21 19.67
N LEU A 119 6.09 8.94 20.05
CA LEU A 119 4.96 8.11 20.42
C LEU A 119 5.20 7.51 21.82
N ASN A 120 4.40 7.96 22.79
CA ASN A 120 4.48 7.51 24.16
C ASN A 120 3.30 6.58 24.50
N ILE A 121 3.58 5.53 25.27
CA ILE A 121 2.58 4.62 25.84
C ILE A 121 2.38 4.97 27.31
N ASN A 122 1.16 5.38 27.64
CA ASN A 122 0.79 5.75 29.00
C ASN A 122 0.44 4.51 29.85
N SER A 123 -0.36 3.59 29.29
CA SER A 123 -0.71 2.34 29.94
C SER A 123 -1.18 1.29 28.93
N ILE A 124 -1.08 0.02 29.31
CA ILE A 124 -1.67 -1.09 28.57
C ILE A 124 -2.50 -1.93 29.53
N LYS A 125 -3.75 -2.22 29.17
CA LYS A 125 -4.68 -2.98 30.01
C LYS A 125 -5.31 -4.12 29.23
N ASN A 126 -5.67 -5.18 29.94
CA ASN A 126 -6.45 -6.30 29.39
C ASN A 126 -7.97 -6.03 29.48
N VAL A 127 -8.79 -7.01 29.06
CA VAL A 127 -10.26 -6.94 29.08
C VAL A 127 -10.84 -6.75 30.49
N GLU A 128 -10.13 -7.18 31.54
CA GLU A 128 -10.52 -7.01 32.94
C GLU A 128 -10.08 -5.65 33.51
N ASN A 129 -9.57 -4.75 32.65
CA ASN A 129 -9.00 -3.43 33.01
C ASN A 129 -7.78 -3.52 33.96
N LYS A 130 -7.09 -4.67 33.99
CA LYS A 130 -5.85 -4.87 34.73
C LYS A 130 -4.66 -4.46 33.88
N ASP A 131 -3.66 -3.89 34.53
CA ASP A 131 -2.41 -3.48 33.85
C ASP A 131 -1.67 -4.68 33.28
N VAL A 132 -1.18 -4.51 32.07
CA VAL A 132 -0.34 -5.48 31.35
C VAL A 132 1.08 -4.96 31.28
N LYS A 133 2.03 -5.81 31.67
CA LYS A 133 3.44 -5.45 31.66
C LYS A 133 3.94 -5.23 30.26
N PHE A 134 4.64 -4.13 30.03
CA PHE A 134 5.29 -3.83 28.77
C PHE A 134 6.68 -3.20 28.97
N THR A 135 7.49 -3.26 27.93
CA THR A 135 8.78 -2.58 27.85
C THR A 135 8.89 -1.85 26.53
N LYS A 136 9.52 -0.69 26.52
CA LYS A 136 9.83 0.11 25.36
C LYS A 136 11.35 0.17 25.18
N ASN A 137 11.83 -0.18 24.02
CA ASN A 137 13.24 -0.04 23.64
C ASN A 137 13.30 0.64 22.26
N ASN A 138 13.68 1.90 22.23
CA ASN A 138 13.59 2.75 21.06
C ASN A 138 12.16 2.68 20.47
N GLN A 139 12.03 2.25 19.21
CA GLN A 139 10.77 2.18 18.47
C GLN A 139 10.07 0.82 18.57
N ILE A 140 10.52 -0.06 19.47
CA ILE A 140 9.93 -1.37 19.71
C ILE A 140 9.24 -1.39 21.06
N LEU A 141 7.95 -1.69 21.06
CA LEU A 141 7.13 -1.91 22.24
C LEU A 141 6.84 -3.41 22.39
N ARG A 142 7.24 -4.02 23.50
CA ARG A 142 6.96 -5.43 23.84
C ARG A 142 5.92 -5.51 24.93
N VAL A 143 4.87 -6.26 24.69
CA VAL A 143 3.74 -6.46 25.61
C VAL A 143 3.72 -7.90 26.05
N SER A 144 4.05 -8.19 27.30
CA SER A 144 4.07 -9.54 27.87
C SER A 144 2.66 -10.07 28.07
N LEU A 145 2.38 -11.28 27.59
CA LEU A 145 1.10 -11.93 27.81
C LEU A 145 1.12 -12.71 29.13
N ASN A 146 0.02 -12.63 29.91
CA ASN A 146 -0.08 -13.34 31.20
C ASN A 146 -0.06 -14.85 31.07
N LYS A 147 -0.40 -15.37 29.90
CA LYS A 147 -0.32 -16.78 29.51
C LYS A 147 0.03 -16.87 28.04
N PRO A 148 0.73 -17.94 27.60
CA PRO A 148 0.99 -18.18 26.20
C PRO A 148 -0.31 -18.20 25.40
N LEU A 149 -0.35 -17.48 24.27
CA LEU A 149 -1.49 -17.42 23.37
C LEU A 149 -1.37 -18.51 22.32
N LYS A 150 -2.21 -19.53 22.42
CA LYS A 150 -2.21 -20.69 21.50
C LYS A 150 -2.87 -20.33 20.17
N LYS A 151 -2.59 -21.14 19.13
CA LYS A 151 -3.29 -21.04 17.85
C LYS A 151 -4.80 -21.07 18.03
N GLY A 152 -5.49 -20.10 17.41
CA GLY A 152 -6.93 -19.90 17.49
C GLY A 152 -7.41 -19.11 18.71
N GLU A 153 -6.56 -18.88 19.72
CA GLU A 153 -6.90 -18.02 20.85
C GLU A 153 -6.74 -16.54 20.50
N SER A 154 -7.53 -15.70 21.16
CA SER A 154 -7.48 -14.24 20.97
C SER A 154 -7.08 -13.53 22.25
N VAL A 155 -6.38 -12.41 22.08
CA VAL A 155 -6.11 -11.44 23.14
C VAL A 155 -6.71 -10.10 22.74
N ASN A 156 -7.20 -9.37 23.76
CA ASN A 156 -7.66 -8.00 23.60
C ASN A 156 -6.84 -7.11 24.52
N LEU A 157 -6.31 -6.04 23.96
CA LEU A 157 -5.53 -5.03 24.66
C LEU A 157 -6.18 -3.66 24.49
N LYS A 158 -6.09 -2.85 25.53
CA LYS A 158 -6.41 -1.43 25.52
C LYS A 158 -5.12 -0.67 25.76
N ILE A 159 -4.65 0.07 24.76
CA ILE A 159 -3.39 0.81 24.77
C ILE A 159 -3.73 2.31 24.81
N ASP A 160 -3.32 2.99 25.88
CA ASP A 160 -3.40 4.44 26.00
C ASP A 160 -2.10 5.04 25.49
N PHE A 161 -2.18 5.87 24.46
CA PHE A 161 -1.01 6.43 23.81
C PHE A 161 -1.14 7.92 23.52
N LYS A 162 0.00 8.55 23.31
CA LYS A 162 0.10 9.93 22.85
C LYS A 162 1.18 10.05 21.78
N THR A 163 0.83 10.70 20.66
CA THR A 163 1.75 10.97 19.57
C THR A 163 1.85 12.46 19.33
N LYS A 164 3.08 12.98 19.31
CA LYS A 164 3.39 14.36 18.90
C LYS A 164 3.94 14.36 17.48
N PHE A 165 3.37 15.20 16.64
CA PHE A 165 3.81 15.43 15.26
C PHE A 165 4.89 16.52 15.24
N PRO A 166 6.11 16.26 14.71
CA PRO A 166 7.08 17.31 14.45
C PRO A 166 6.52 18.30 13.42
N MET A 167 6.87 19.57 13.53
CA MET A 167 6.47 20.62 12.60
C MET A 167 7.40 20.74 11.40
N GLU A 168 8.54 20.07 11.41
CA GLU A 168 9.43 19.96 10.26
C GLU A 168 9.00 18.83 9.29
N LEU A 169 9.63 18.79 8.13
CA LEU A 169 9.37 17.77 7.11
C LEU A 169 9.79 16.38 7.61
N GLN A 170 8.81 15.48 7.71
CA GLN A 170 8.97 14.06 8.04
C GLN A 170 7.86 13.25 7.35
N ARG A 171 7.97 11.92 7.33
CA ARG A 171 6.90 11.04 6.85
C ARG A 171 5.63 11.20 7.70
N THR A 172 5.77 11.40 9.01
CA THR A 172 4.69 11.75 9.92
C THR A 172 4.99 13.10 10.51
N CYS A 173 4.25 14.14 10.12
CA CYS A 173 4.51 15.52 10.53
C CYS A 173 3.25 16.38 10.52
N CYS A 174 3.36 17.58 11.11
CA CYS A 174 2.42 18.69 10.92
C CYS A 174 3.14 19.84 10.22
N TYR A 175 3.34 19.75 8.92
CA TYR A 175 4.03 20.79 8.17
C TYR A 175 3.05 21.81 7.59
N LYS A 176 3.26 23.08 7.92
CA LYS A 176 2.38 24.20 7.49
C LYS A 176 0.90 23.97 7.76
N GLN A 177 0.57 23.42 8.93
CA GLN A 177 -0.78 23.04 9.39
C GLN A 177 -1.44 21.89 8.60
N VAL A 178 -0.66 21.12 7.86
CA VAL A 178 -1.10 19.86 7.26
C VAL A 178 -0.51 18.72 8.07
N TYR A 179 -1.37 17.98 8.74
CA TYR A 179 -1.03 16.71 9.37
C TYR A 179 -1.04 15.63 8.31
N SER A 180 0.06 14.94 8.17
CA SER A 180 0.17 13.75 7.36
C SER A 180 0.94 12.70 8.13
N GLY A 181 0.46 11.46 8.10
CA GLY A 181 1.20 10.46 8.82
C GLY A 181 0.60 9.08 8.89
N LEU A 182 1.52 8.14 8.89
CA LEU A 182 1.26 6.73 9.05
C LEU A 182 1.43 6.30 10.52
N PHE A 183 2.47 6.76 11.19
CA PHE A 183 2.95 6.20 12.46
C PHE A 183 2.31 6.85 13.69
N TRP A 184 1.06 7.30 13.59
CA TRP A 184 0.40 8.05 14.66
C TRP A 184 -0.21 7.18 15.77
N TYR A 185 -0.13 5.85 15.68
CA TYR A 185 -0.62 4.89 16.67
C TYR A 185 0.33 3.68 16.75
N PRO A 186 0.30 2.87 17.81
CA PRO A 186 1.08 1.64 17.90
C PRO A 186 0.64 0.60 16.87
N MET A 187 1.56 0.10 16.05
CA MET A 187 1.27 -0.85 14.98
C MET A 187 1.82 -2.23 15.32
N LEU A 188 0.99 -3.26 15.35
CA LEU A 188 1.42 -4.64 15.61
C LEU A 188 2.45 -5.06 14.55
N ALA A 189 3.61 -5.51 14.97
CA ALA A 189 4.64 -6.03 14.08
C ALA A 189 4.20 -7.33 13.40
N VAL A 190 4.78 -7.64 12.26
CA VAL A 190 4.55 -8.93 11.60
C VAL A 190 5.27 -10.03 12.34
N TYR A 191 4.60 -11.15 12.60
CA TYR A 191 5.23 -12.35 13.10
C TYR A 191 5.72 -13.21 11.94
N GLU A 192 6.99 -13.56 11.93
CA GLU A 192 7.64 -14.40 10.90
C GLU A 192 7.63 -15.87 11.34
N PRO A 193 6.69 -16.72 10.89
CA PRO A 193 6.49 -18.05 11.45
C PRO A 193 7.67 -19.01 11.20
N LYS A 194 8.37 -18.83 10.08
CA LYS A 194 9.54 -19.65 9.72
C LYS A 194 10.71 -19.38 10.67
N GLU A 195 10.87 -18.11 11.06
CA GLU A 195 11.93 -17.65 11.95
C GLU A 195 11.52 -17.68 13.41
N LYS A 196 10.23 -17.93 13.68
CA LYS A 196 9.60 -17.97 15.02
C LYS A 196 9.88 -16.72 15.85
N LYS A 197 9.84 -15.54 15.20
CA LYS A 197 10.08 -14.24 15.83
C LYS A 197 9.18 -13.15 15.25
N TRP A 198 9.00 -12.08 16.01
CA TRP A 198 8.44 -10.83 15.53
C TRP A 198 9.45 -10.08 14.66
N ASN A 199 8.97 -9.37 13.63
CA ASN A 199 9.82 -8.50 12.83
C ASN A 199 10.10 -7.20 13.59
N GLU A 200 11.26 -7.19 14.25
CA GLU A 200 11.71 -6.07 15.07
C GLU A 200 12.73 -5.24 14.31
N VAL A 201 12.26 -4.17 13.70
CA VAL A 201 13.12 -3.25 12.97
C VAL A 201 12.99 -1.84 13.53
N GLN A 202 14.07 -1.08 13.46
CA GLN A 202 14.04 0.36 13.69
C GLN A 202 13.61 1.04 12.40
N TYR A 203 12.99 2.21 12.49
CA TYR A 203 12.64 3.01 11.33
C TYR A 203 13.88 3.26 10.46
N SER A 204 13.79 2.96 9.17
CA SER A 204 14.92 3.06 8.26
C SER A 204 15.38 4.50 8.09
N LYS A 205 16.70 4.70 8.07
CA LYS A 205 17.30 6.00 7.76
C LYS A 205 17.37 6.28 6.26
N CYS A 206 17.20 5.24 5.44
CA CYS A 206 17.15 5.32 3.99
C CYS A 206 16.11 4.34 3.47
N GLY A 207 15.22 4.79 2.60
CA GLY A 207 14.12 3.99 2.09
C GLY A 207 13.02 3.71 3.13
N GLU A 208 12.23 2.69 2.88
CA GLU A 208 11.02 2.37 3.61
C GLU A 208 11.23 1.25 4.64
N THR A 209 10.32 1.20 5.61
CA THR A 209 10.30 0.16 6.64
C THR A 209 8.91 -0.50 6.69
N ASP A 210 8.16 -0.38 5.60
CA ASP A 210 6.76 -0.77 5.54
C ASP A 210 6.66 -2.30 5.44
N TYR A 211 6.10 -2.90 6.50
CA TYR A 211 5.84 -4.33 6.59
C TYR A 211 4.73 -4.58 7.59
N TYR A 212 3.53 -4.82 7.11
CA TYR A 212 2.32 -4.93 7.91
C TYR A 212 1.48 -6.12 7.50
N GLU A 213 0.75 -6.69 8.47
CA GLU A 213 -0.34 -7.61 8.17
C GLU A 213 -1.61 -6.83 7.81
N VAL A 214 -2.41 -7.41 6.94
CA VAL A 214 -3.72 -6.87 6.61
C VAL A 214 -4.64 -6.95 7.83
N SER A 215 -5.26 -5.82 8.18
CA SER A 215 -6.06 -5.61 9.38
C SER A 215 -7.42 -4.98 9.07
N ASN A 216 -8.30 -4.92 10.06
CA ASN A 216 -9.52 -4.12 10.01
C ASN A 216 -9.41 -2.98 11.00
N TYR A 217 -9.88 -1.81 10.60
CA TYR A 217 -9.84 -0.59 11.39
C TYR A 217 -11.22 0.03 11.58
N GLU A 218 -11.48 0.50 12.78
CA GLU A 218 -12.51 1.45 13.14
C GLU A 218 -11.80 2.61 13.85
N VAL A 219 -11.80 3.79 13.25
CA VAL A 219 -11.12 4.98 13.78
C VAL A 219 -12.13 6.07 14.03
N ASN A 220 -12.05 6.68 15.21
CA ASN A 220 -12.82 7.85 15.60
C ASN A 220 -11.85 8.94 16.05
N LEU A 221 -11.80 10.07 15.33
CA LEU A 221 -10.92 11.19 15.64
C LEU A 221 -11.73 12.47 15.88
N GLU A 222 -11.61 13.06 17.07
CA GLU A 222 -12.13 14.39 17.37
C GLU A 222 -11.11 15.44 16.91
N VAL A 223 -11.55 16.40 16.09
CA VAL A 223 -10.75 17.53 15.58
C VAL A 223 -11.49 18.84 15.70
N PRO A 224 -10.83 20.00 15.56
CA PRO A 224 -11.52 21.28 15.36
C PRO A 224 -12.49 21.24 14.16
N LYS A 225 -13.59 21.96 14.24
CA LYS A 225 -14.68 21.91 13.26
C LYS A 225 -14.26 22.26 11.84
N ASP A 226 -13.29 23.14 11.68
CA ASP A 226 -12.79 23.66 10.41
C ASP A 226 -11.79 22.73 9.71
N PHE A 227 -11.35 21.67 10.37
CA PHE A 227 -10.44 20.69 9.77
C PHE A 227 -11.17 19.80 8.76
N THR A 228 -10.59 19.59 7.60
CA THR A 228 -10.91 18.47 6.72
C THR A 228 -10.00 17.30 7.07
N VAL A 229 -10.58 16.13 7.28
CA VAL A 229 -9.87 14.91 7.67
C VAL A 229 -10.17 13.80 6.70
N GLU A 230 -9.15 13.04 6.31
CA GLU A 230 -9.30 11.81 5.52
C GLU A 230 -8.51 10.67 6.16
N PHE A 231 -9.13 9.50 6.12
CA PHE A 231 -8.55 8.20 6.42
C PHE A 231 -8.91 7.24 5.29
N ALA A 232 -8.12 6.21 5.09
CA ALA A 232 -8.56 5.08 4.29
C ALA A 232 -9.91 4.55 4.78
N GLY A 233 -10.83 4.20 3.87
CA GLY A 233 -12.12 3.61 4.21
C GLY A 233 -13.31 4.53 4.03
N ILE A 234 -14.45 4.09 4.59
CA ILE A 234 -15.69 4.85 4.53
C ILE A 234 -15.71 5.85 5.68
N THR A 235 -15.52 7.12 5.34
CA THR A 235 -15.44 8.24 6.29
C THR A 235 -16.78 8.92 6.48
N THR A 236 -17.14 9.23 7.72
CA THR A 236 -18.33 10.00 8.11
C THR A 236 -17.96 11.09 9.13
N GLU A 237 -18.68 12.20 9.12
CA GLU A 237 -18.42 13.34 10.00
C GLU A 237 -19.67 13.71 10.82
N LYS A 238 -19.48 14.02 12.11
CA LYS A 238 -20.53 14.53 13.00
C LYS A 238 -20.02 15.77 13.73
N ILE A 239 -20.66 16.92 13.48
CA ILE A 239 -20.31 18.19 14.14
C ILE A 239 -20.93 18.24 15.54
N ASN A 240 -20.13 18.70 16.50
CA ASN A 240 -20.54 18.95 17.89
C ASN A 240 -19.89 20.24 18.41
N GLY A 241 -20.62 21.35 18.35
CA GLY A 241 -20.13 22.68 18.74
C GLY A 241 -18.98 23.17 17.85
N ASP A 242 -17.85 23.46 18.46
CA ASP A 242 -16.60 23.90 17.83
C ASP A 242 -15.70 22.76 17.35
N LYS A 243 -16.15 21.53 17.52
CA LYS A 243 -15.45 20.31 17.15
C LYS A 243 -16.27 19.46 16.20
N LYS A 244 -15.62 18.49 15.59
CA LYS A 244 -16.26 17.39 14.89
C LYS A 244 -15.59 16.06 15.19
N LEU A 245 -16.39 15.01 15.20
CA LEU A 245 -15.94 13.62 15.21
C LEU A 245 -15.91 13.12 13.77
N VAL A 246 -14.76 12.65 13.35
CA VAL A 246 -14.56 11.98 12.05
C VAL A 246 -14.37 10.50 12.32
N SER A 247 -15.20 9.67 11.70
CA SER A 247 -15.16 8.21 11.89
C SER A 247 -14.90 7.53 10.56
N SER A 248 -14.00 6.54 10.55
CA SER A 248 -13.72 5.71 9.38
C SER A 248 -13.78 4.23 9.71
N ILE A 249 -14.28 3.43 8.76
CA ILE A 249 -14.25 1.97 8.79
C ILE A 249 -13.51 1.48 7.56
N ALA A 250 -12.37 0.81 7.78
CA ALA A 250 -11.56 0.23 6.73
C ALA A 250 -11.33 -1.27 6.99
N LYS A 251 -11.59 -2.10 5.98
CA LYS A 251 -11.36 -3.56 6.05
C LYS A 251 -10.25 -3.95 5.09
N ASN A 252 -9.47 -4.95 5.49
CA ASN A 252 -8.37 -5.49 4.68
C ASN A 252 -7.35 -4.41 4.31
N THR A 253 -6.99 -3.57 5.27
CA THR A 253 -6.11 -2.41 5.14
C THR A 253 -4.84 -2.69 5.93
N ARG A 254 -3.66 -2.41 5.39
CA ARG A 254 -2.39 -2.69 6.08
C ARG A 254 -2.10 -1.67 7.16
N GLU A 255 -2.35 -0.42 6.84
CA GLU A 255 -2.08 0.73 7.70
C GLU A 255 -3.19 1.77 7.58
N MET A 256 -3.31 2.61 8.58
CA MET A 256 -4.31 3.68 8.64
C MET A 256 -3.62 5.04 8.64
N ALA A 257 -3.32 5.55 7.45
CA ALA A 257 -2.78 6.89 7.29
C ALA A 257 -3.80 7.95 7.67
N LEU A 258 -3.33 9.03 8.28
CA LEU A 258 -4.12 10.20 8.68
C LEU A 258 -3.71 11.42 7.87
N PHE A 259 -4.70 12.12 7.32
CA PHE A 259 -4.54 13.43 6.73
C PHE A 259 -5.55 14.40 7.34
N ALA A 260 -5.08 15.52 7.87
CA ALA A 260 -5.94 16.50 8.52
C ALA A 260 -5.43 17.93 8.34
N SER A 261 -6.28 18.87 7.93
CA SER A 261 -5.89 20.27 7.80
C SER A 261 -7.11 21.17 7.65
N PRO A 262 -7.06 22.43 8.16
CA PRO A 262 -8.02 23.47 7.79
C PRO A 262 -7.78 24.01 6.37
N LYS A 263 -6.66 23.65 5.72
CA LYS A 263 -6.27 24.13 4.39
C LYS A 263 -6.72 23.23 3.25
N PHE A 264 -7.27 22.06 3.55
CA PHE A 264 -7.76 21.16 2.52
C PHE A 264 -9.09 21.60 1.93
N LYS A 265 -9.18 21.54 0.61
CA LYS A 265 -10.42 21.42 -0.14
C LYS A 265 -10.63 19.97 -0.53
N ARG A 266 -11.88 19.52 -0.56
CA ARG A 266 -12.25 18.15 -0.91
C ARG A 266 -13.14 18.14 -2.13
N ILE A 267 -12.80 17.27 -3.10
CA ILE A 267 -13.67 16.87 -4.19
C ILE A 267 -13.79 15.36 -4.21
N SER A 268 -14.88 14.85 -4.75
CA SER A 268 -15.07 13.40 -4.90
C SER A 268 -15.84 13.10 -6.19
N LYS A 269 -15.51 11.98 -6.81
CA LYS A 269 -16.23 11.48 -7.98
C LYS A 269 -16.45 9.98 -7.83
N THR A 270 -17.65 9.51 -8.14
CA THR A 270 -17.99 8.09 -8.10
C THR A 270 -18.24 7.58 -9.50
N LYS A 271 -17.58 6.50 -9.90
CA LYS A 271 -17.87 5.75 -11.13
C LYS A 271 -18.14 4.30 -10.74
N LYS A 272 -19.31 3.76 -11.09
CA LYS A 272 -19.77 2.43 -10.64
C LYS A 272 -19.80 2.34 -9.13
N ASP A 273 -18.97 1.47 -8.54
CA ASP A 273 -18.88 1.21 -7.11
C ASP A 273 -17.59 1.74 -6.46
N LEU A 274 -16.79 2.52 -7.19
CA LEU A 274 -15.56 3.16 -6.72
C LEU A 274 -15.76 4.67 -6.59
N THR A 275 -15.48 5.21 -5.41
CA THR A 275 -15.39 6.65 -5.15
C THR A 275 -13.93 7.03 -5.03
N ILE A 276 -13.51 8.02 -5.81
CA ILE A 276 -12.19 8.63 -5.66
C ILE A 276 -12.37 10.01 -5.06
N THR A 277 -11.70 10.24 -3.94
CA THR A 277 -11.66 11.53 -3.25
C THR A 277 -10.31 12.18 -3.45
N MET A 278 -10.28 13.49 -3.65
CA MET A 278 -9.05 14.25 -3.63
C MET A 278 -9.13 15.36 -2.60
N LEU A 279 -8.13 15.40 -1.72
CA LEU A 279 -7.82 16.55 -0.89
C LEU A 279 -6.69 17.34 -1.54
N TYR A 280 -6.94 18.63 -1.82
CA TYR A 280 -5.94 19.52 -2.37
C TYR A 280 -5.84 20.81 -1.57
N LEU A 281 -4.70 21.48 -1.65
CA LEU A 281 -4.40 22.64 -0.83
C LEU A 281 -5.12 23.87 -1.32
N SER A 282 -5.86 24.54 -0.44
CA SER A 282 -6.63 25.76 -0.77
C SER A 282 -5.77 26.94 -1.24
N ASN A 283 -4.49 26.92 -0.86
CA ASN A 283 -3.46 27.90 -1.25
C ASN A 283 -2.33 27.25 -2.08
N GLY A 284 -2.57 26.07 -2.66
CA GLY A 284 -1.71 25.39 -3.63
C GLY A 284 -1.91 25.94 -5.06
N ASN A 285 -1.33 25.22 -6.02
CA ASN A 285 -1.42 25.59 -7.44
C ASN A 285 -2.68 25.08 -8.13
N LEU A 286 -3.38 24.11 -7.52
CA LEU A 286 -4.55 23.49 -8.13
C LEU A 286 -5.82 24.33 -7.92
N ASN A 287 -6.61 24.46 -8.98
CA ASN A 287 -8.01 24.79 -8.90
C ASN A 287 -8.87 23.52 -8.92
N GLU A 288 -10.17 23.65 -8.78
CA GLU A 288 -11.10 22.50 -8.75
C GLU A 288 -11.07 21.69 -10.05
N GLU A 289 -10.99 22.34 -11.20
CA GLU A 289 -10.92 21.68 -12.51
C GLU A 289 -9.65 20.84 -12.63
N SER A 290 -8.49 21.39 -12.25
CA SER A 290 -7.22 20.67 -12.23
C SER A 290 -7.26 19.49 -11.25
N ALA A 291 -7.88 19.65 -10.08
CA ALA A 291 -8.05 18.57 -9.12
C ALA A 291 -8.89 17.42 -9.69
N TYR A 292 -9.99 17.73 -10.43
CA TYR A 292 -10.76 16.67 -11.12
C TYR A 292 -9.95 15.94 -12.18
N ARG A 293 -8.96 16.57 -12.82
CA ARG A 293 -8.08 15.88 -13.77
C ARG A 293 -7.27 14.78 -13.09
N TYR A 294 -6.76 15.03 -11.87
CA TYR A 294 -6.07 13.99 -11.06
C TYR A 294 -7.02 12.83 -10.70
N VAL A 295 -8.26 13.15 -10.32
CA VAL A 295 -9.30 12.14 -10.04
C VAL A 295 -9.60 11.30 -11.29
N ASP A 296 -9.72 11.91 -12.47
CA ASP A 296 -9.97 11.18 -13.72
C ASP A 296 -8.76 10.32 -14.11
N THR A 297 -7.52 10.81 -13.93
CA THR A 297 -6.29 10.03 -14.08
C THR A 297 -6.32 8.77 -13.21
N ALA A 298 -6.74 8.90 -11.96
CA ALA A 298 -6.80 7.73 -11.07
C ALA A 298 -7.83 6.68 -11.54
N PHE A 299 -8.99 7.10 -12.06
CA PHE A 299 -9.94 6.17 -12.67
C PHE A 299 -9.37 5.46 -13.90
N GLU A 300 -8.66 6.19 -14.78
CA GLU A 300 -8.02 5.62 -15.97
C GLU A 300 -6.99 4.57 -15.58
N THR A 301 -6.10 4.90 -14.63
CA THR A 301 -5.03 4.04 -14.15
C THR A 301 -5.56 2.80 -13.44
N ILE A 302 -6.53 2.97 -12.53
CA ILE A 302 -7.14 1.84 -11.81
C ILE A 302 -7.88 0.92 -12.78
N ASN A 303 -8.58 1.43 -13.79
CA ASN A 303 -9.25 0.62 -14.79
C ASN A 303 -8.26 -0.21 -15.60
N PHE A 304 -7.13 0.38 -16.03
CA PHE A 304 -6.09 -0.33 -16.75
C PHE A 304 -5.53 -1.50 -15.94
N PHE A 305 -5.15 -1.27 -14.67
CA PHE A 305 -4.61 -2.33 -13.83
C PHE A 305 -5.66 -3.38 -13.44
N ASN A 306 -6.94 -2.99 -13.33
CA ASN A 306 -8.05 -3.95 -13.17
C ASN A 306 -8.09 -4.97 -14.32
N GLU A 307 -7.88 -4.54 -15.54
CA GLU A 307 -7.87 -5.39 -16.73
C GLU A 307 -6.61 -6.25 -16.83
N LYS A 308 -5.45 -5.64 -16.53
CA LYS A 308 -4.14 -6.28 -16.72
C LYS A 308 -3.77 -7.23 -15.56
N TYR A 309 -4.05 -6.87 -14.30
CA TYR A 309 -3.51 -7.56 -13.13
C TYR A 309 -4.57 -8.18 -12.22
N GLY A 310 -5.74 -7.58 -12.11
CA GLY A 310 -6.81 -8.07 -11.25
C GLY A 310 -7.58 -6.93 -10.58
N LYS A 311 -8.83 -7.21 -10.19
CA LYS A 311 -9.75 -6.17 -9.72
C LYS A 311 -9.27 -5.53 -8.41
N TYR A 312 -9.14 -4.20 -8.39
CA TYR A 312 -8.98 -3.37 -7.17
C TYR A 312 -10.08 -3.72 -6.18
N PRO A 313 -9.76 -4.14 -4.95
CA PRO A 313 -10.75 -4.77 -4.09
C PRO A 313 -11.57 -3.80 -3.25
N TYR A 314 -11.21 -2.51 -3.24
CA TYR A 314 -11.86 -1.51 -2.40
C TYR A 314 -12.87 -0.68 -3.19
N LYS A 315 -13.67 0.11 -2.46
CA LYS A 315 -14.69 0.99 -3.04
C LYS A 315 -14.36 2.47 -2.92
N ASP A 316 -13.23 2.77 -2.34
CA ASP A 316 -12.68 4.10 -2.12
C ASP A 316 -11.20 4.13 -2.52
N PHE A 317 -10.76 5.31 -2.92
CA PHE A 317 -9.36 5.63 -3.15
C PHE A 317 -9.17 7.14 -2.97
N ASP A 318 -8.12 7.54 -2.25
CA ASP A 318 -7.89 8.93 -1.90
C ASP A 318 -6.57 9.45 -2.47
N ILE A 319 -6.59 10.67 -3.00
CA ILE A 319 -5.41 11.41 -3.45
C ILE A 319 -5.27 12.61 -2.52
N VAL A 320 -4.14 12.72 -1.84
CA VAL A 320 -3.93 13.79 -0.86
C VAL A 320 -2.69 14.59 -1.20
N GLU A 321 -2.90 15.84 -1.63
CA GLU A 321 -1.81 16.80 -1.82
C GLU A 321 -1.35 17.33 -0.47
N THR A 322 -0.03 17.32 -0.23
CA THR A 322 0.57 17.87 1.00
C THR A 322 1.64 18.92 0.66
N PHE A 323 2.16 19.61 1.68
CA PHE A 323 3.28 20.56 1.49
C PHE A 323 4.66 19.91 1.52
N VAL A 324 4.77 18.59 1.59
CA VAL A 324 6.08 17.91 1.66
C VAL A 324 6.69 17.80 0.27
N PRO A 325 7.72 18.61 -0.06
CA PRO A 325 8.28 18.64 -1.40
C PRO A 325 9.09 17.37 -1.67
N GLY A 326 8.98 16.83 -2.90
CA GLY A 326 9.73 15.66 -3.33
C GLY A 326 9.42 14.37 -2.57
N PHE A 327 8.28 14.29 -1.89
CA PHE A 327 7.84 13.12 -1.15
C PHE A 327 6.43 12.72 -1.58
N ASN A 328 6.32 11.54 -2.14
CA ASN A 328 5.06 10.87 -2.45
C ASN A 328 5.02 9.55 -1.70
N MET A 329 3.84 8.98 -1.47
CA MET A 329 3.71 7.79 -0.66
C MET A 329 2.43 7.02 -0.95
N GLU A 330 2.58 5.71 -1.05
CA GLU A 330 1.57 4.73 -1.37
C GLU A 330 0.95 4.11 -0.11
N TYR A 331 -0.01 4.72 0.50
CA TYR A 331 -0.77 4.07 1.57
C TYR A 331 -1.87 3.18 1.01
N THR A 332 -2.27 2.17 1.78
CA THR A 332 -3.43 1.34 1.39
C THR A 332 -4.65 2.22 1.21
N ARG A 333 -5.20 2.25 0.00
CA ARG A 333 -6.40 3.01 -0.42
C ARG A 333 -6.19 4.52 -0.51
N ALA A 334 -4.98 5.01 -0.29
CA ALA A 334 -4.66 6.43 -0.39
C ALA A 334 -3.26 6.64 -0.94
N VAL A 335 -3.03 7.78 -1.57
CA VAL A 335 -1.70 8.24 -1.95
C VAL A 335 -1.48 9.65 -1.42
N GLN A 336 -0.32 9.87 -0.83
CA GLN A 336 0.16 11.20 -0.49
C GLN A 336 0.97 11.75 -1.65
N MET A 337 0.67 12.96 -2.07
CA MET A 337 1.36 13.64 -3.16
C MET A 337 2.07 14.89 -2.64
N MET A 338 3.25 15.17 -3.18
CA MET A 338 3.92 16.47 -3.01
C MET A 338 3.04 17.59 -3.59
N PRO A 339 3.41 18.90 -3.41
CA PRO A 339 2.68 20.00 -4.03
C PRO A 339 2.51 19.79 -5.54
N LEU A 340 1.27 19.78 -5.99
CA LEU A 340 0.89 19.44 -7.36
C LEU A 340 0.80 20.67 -8.26
N SER A 341 0.89 20.45 -9.56
CA SER A 341 0.69 21.47 -10.59
C SER A 341 -0.43 21.05 -11.56
N PRO A 342 -1.14 22.00 -12.20
CA PRO A 342 -2.13 21.66 -13.20
C PRO A 342 -1.52 20.81 -14.34
N VAL A 343 -2.23 19.77 -14.73
CA VAL A 343 -1.86 18.86 -15.83
C VAL A 343 -2.91 19.02 -16.94
N SER A 344 -2.45 19.17 -18.19
CA SER A 344 -3.35 19.25 -19.35
C SER A 344 -4.07 17.91 -19.61
N TYR A 345 -5.19 17.95 -20.35
CA TYR A 345 -5.99 16.74 -20.61
C TYR A 345 -5.29 15.69 -21.50
N ASP A 346 -4.32 16.10 -22.30
CA ASP A 346 -3.50 15.23 -23.14
C ASP A 346 -2.21 14.75 -22.47
N ALA A 347 -2.03 15.12 -21.19
CA ALA A 347 -0.89 14.75 -20.36
C ALA A 347 -1.36 14.10 -19.05
N ILE A 348 -0.43 13.47 -18.37
CA ILE A 348 -0.66 12.81 -17.08
C ILE A 348 0.54 13.03 -16.17
N ASP A 349 0.33 13.01 -14.87
CA ASP A 349 1.41 12.99 -13.88
C ASP A 349 1.92 11.54 -13.73
N PRO A 350 3.15 11.22 -14.17
CA PRO A 350 3.69 9.85 -14.08
C PRO A 350 3.86 9.38 -12.63
N ILE A 351 4.09 10.31 -11.70
CA ILE A 351 4.26 9.97 -10.28
C ILE A 351 2.94 9.47 -9.71
N LEU A 352 1.81 10.14 -10.01
CA LEU A 352 0.51 9.64 -9.57
C LEU A 352 0.23 8.23 -10.11
N VAL A 353 0.62 7.93 -11.34
CA VAL A 353 0.46 6.58 -11.93
C VAL A 353 1.28 5.55 -11.14
N HIS A 354 2.51 5.91 -10.76
CA HIS A 354 3.38 5.08 -9.93
C HIS A 354 2.74 4.80 -8.56
N GLU A 355 2.32 5.83 -7.84
CA GLU A 355 1.69 5.68 -6.53
C GLU A 355 0.39 4.85 -6.59
N ILE A 356 -0.38 4.97 -7.68
CA ILE A 356 -1.58 4.14 -7.88
C ILE A 356 -1.23 2.68 -8.16
N ALA A 357 -0.14 2.38 -8.87
CA ALA A 357 0.25 1.00 -9.15
C ALA A 357 0.62 0.24 -7.86
N HIS A 358 1.12 0.91 -6.84
CA HIS A 358 1.33 0.36 -5.50
C HIS A 358 0.04 -0.15 -4.83
N GLN A 359 -1.15 0.22 -5.31
CA GLN A 359 -2.38 -0.38 -4.80
C GLN A 359 -2.47 -1.88 -5.12
N TRP A 360 -1.72 -2.38 -6.12
CA TRP A 360 -1.52 -3.81 -6.39
C TRP A 360 -0.28 -4.36 -5.69
N PHE A 361 0.85 -3.61 -5.69
CA PHE A 361 2.19 -4.04 -5.25
C PHE A 361 2.67 -3.25 -4.03
N HIS A 362 1.97 -3.28 -2.97
CA HIS A 362 2.11 -2.82 -1.59
C HIS A 362 0.79 -3.06 -0.86
N SER A 363 -0.31 -2.41 -1.29
CA SER A 363 -1.59 -2.43 -0.57
C SER A 363 -2.23 -3.81 -0.58
N VAL A 364 -2.40 -4.41 -1.77
CA VAL A 364 -3.05 -5.73 -1.90
C VAL A 364 -2.07 -6.87 -1.72
N ILE A 365 -0.91 -6.83 -2.38
CA ILE A 365 0.18 -7.77 -2.18
C ILE A 365 1.27 -7.03 -1.43
N GLY A 366 1.47 -7.32 -0.15
CA GLY A 366 2.55 -6.71 0.62
C GLY A 366 3.84 -7.50 0.54
N ASN A 367 4.89 -6.89 1.01
CA ASN A 367 6.22 -7.46 1.19
C ASN A 367 6.90 -6.81 2.39
N ASN A 368 8.11 -7.21 2.67
CA ASN A 368 8.96 -6.53 3.63
C ASN A 368 9.81 -5.50 2.88
N SER A 369 9.38 -4.23 2.85
CA SER A 369 10.07 -3.17 2.11
C SER A 369 11.49 -2.91 2.62
N GLU A 370 11.82 -3.19 3.88
CA GLU A 370 13.20 -3.12 4.37
C GLU A 370 14.10 -4.17 3.71
N LYS A 371 13.59 -5.39 3.49
CA LYS A 371 14.39 -6.53 2.99
C LYS A 371 14.33 -6.69 1.48
N GLU A 372 13.20 -6.41 0.86
CA GLU A 372 12.87 -6.78 -0.53
C GLU A 372 12.06 -5.69 -1.25
N SER A 373 12.51 -4.41 -1.19
CA SER A 373 11.86 -3.27 -1.89
C SER A 373 11.73 -3.47 -3.40
N CYS A 374 12.43 -4.41 -3.99
CA CYS A 374 12.29 -4.72 -5.41
C CYS A 374 10.91 -5.30 -5.77
N LEU A 375 10.13 -5.81 -4.81
CA LEU A 375 8.82 -6.39 -5.07
C LEU A 375 7.70 -5.34 -5.14
N ASP A 376 7.83 -4.26 -4.39
CA ASP A 376 6.92 -3.13 -4.47
C ASP A 376 7.40 -2.08 -5.48
N GLU A 377 8.52 -1.46 -5.24
CA GLU A 377 9.04 -0.37 -6.04
C GLU A 377 9.36 -0.74 -7.49
N SER A 378 10.08 -1.87 -7.68
CA SER A 378 10.52 -2.22 -9.04
C SER A 378 9.37 -2.73 -9.91
N LEU A 379 8.46 -3.49 -9.34
CA LEU A 379 7.29 -3.96 -10.06
C LEU A 379 6.30 -2.82 -10.35
N THR A 380 6.19 -1.88 -9.42
CA THR A 380 5.41 -0.65 -9.58
C THR A 380 5.99 0.27 -10.66
N GLU A 381 7.30 0.45 -10.70
CA GLU A 381 7.97 1.25 -11.73
C GLU A 381 7.76 0.63 -13.14
N PHE A 382 7.86 -0.70 -13.24
CA PHE A 382 7.49 -1.39 -14.48
C PHE A 382 6.02 -1.16 -14.83
N ALA A 383 5.10 -1.33 -13.87
CA ALA A 383 3.66 -1.22 -14.10
C ALA A 383 3.25 0.19 -14.53
N SER A 384 3.80 1.22 -13.90
CA SER A 384 3.56 2.62 -14.28
C SER A 384 4.09 2.91 -15.69
N SER A 385 5.30 2.45 -16.01
CA SER A 385 5.88 2.57 -17.35
C SER A 385 5.05 1.83 -18.41
N TYR A 386 4.50 0.65 -18.07
CA TYR A 386 3.62 -0.11 -18.95
C TYR A 386 2.30 0.61 -19.21
N PHE A 387 1.70 1.25 -18.20
CA PHE A 387 0.52 2.09 -18.37
C PHE A 387 0.82 3.29 -19.29
N LEU A 388 1.93 4.01 -19.03
CA LEU A 388 2.31 5.17 -19.83
C LEU A 388 2.62 4.82 -21.28
N GLU A 389 3.34 3.72 -21.53
CA GLU A 389 3.62 3.23 -22.90
C GLU A 389 2.34 3.03 -23.72
N ASN A 390 1.29 2.50 -23.08
CA ASN A 390 0.04 2.17 -23.77
C ASN A 390 -0.91 3.37 -23.92
N ASN A 391 -0.92 4.31 -22.97
CA ASN A 391 -1.96 5.35 -22.91
C ASN A 391 -1.39 6.76 -23.09
N TYR A 392 -0.16 7.02 -22.64
CA TYR A 392 0.46 8.35 -22.63
C TYR A 392 1.94 8.31 -23.00
N PRO A 393 2.31 7.79 -24.19
CA PRO A 393 3.73 7.56 -24.55
C PRO A 393 4.57 8.85 -24.68
N LYS A 394 3.91 10.02 -24.72
CA LYS A 394 4.60 11.33 -24.65
C LYS A 394 5.05 11.69 -23.24
N ASN A 395 4.37 11.17 -22.20
CA ASN A 395 4.65 11.46 -20.79
C ASN A 395 5.62 10.46 -20.15
N GLY A 396 5.94 9.36 -20.81
CA GLY A 396 6.83 8.32 -20.32
C GLY A 396 6.57 6.98 -20.96
N GLY A 397 7.23 5.95 -20.45
CA GLY A 397 7.05 4.58 -20.93
C GLY A 397 8.31 3.74 -20.74
N PHE A 398 8.40 2.62 -21.43
CA PHE A 398 9.52 1.69 -21.29
C PHE A 398 10.88 2.31 -21.62
N LYS A 399 10.94 3.26 -22.55
CA LYS A 399 12.18 3.99 -22.86
C LYS A 399 12.81 4.67 -21.64
N ASP A 400 11.98 5.12 -20.70
CA ASP A 400 12.46 5.88 -19.55
C ASP A 400 13.11 4.97 -18.50
N ILE A 401 12.60 3.74 -18.30
CA ILE A 401 13.24 2.76 -17.41
C ILE A 401 14.48 2.14 -18.04
N ILE A 402 14.53 1.97 -19.37
CA ILE A 402 15.67 1.41 -20.09
C ILE A 402 16.85 2.39 -20.11
N ASN A 403 16.60 3.67 -20.35
CA ASN A 403 17.64 4.69 -20.52
C ASN A 403 18.30 5.16 -19.21
N LYS A 404 17.65 4.94 -18.05
CA LYS A 404 18.14 5.34 -16.72
C LYS A 404 19.24 4.42 -16.16
N SER A 405 19.77 3.48 -16.92
CA SER A 405 20.52 2.36 -16.38
C SER A 405 22.03 2.57 -16.22
N GLU A 406 22.43 3.53 -15.39
CA GLU A 406 23.83 3.59 -14.92
C GLU A 406 24.22 2.33 -14.11
N PRO A 407 25.45 1.82 -14.20
CA PRO A 407 25.89 0.67 -13.42
C PRO A 407 25.88 0.96 -11.92
N ILE A 408 25.18 0.12 -11.16
CA ILE A 408 25.18 0.17 -9.70
C ILE A 408 25.72 -1.18 -9.20
N ASN A 409 26.82 -1.13 -8.46
CA ASN A 409 27.49 -2.34 -7.95
C ASN A 409 26.82 -2.90 -6.70
N LEU A 410 25.49 -3.09 -6.79
CA LEU A 410 24.66 -3.74 -5.77
C LEU A 410 23.64 -4.64 -6.47
N PRO A 411 23.25 -5.77 -5.89
CA PRO A 411 22.07 -6.53 -6.30
C PRO A 411 20.80 -5.68 -6.20
N ILE A 412 19.86 -5.84 -7.13
CA ILE A 412 18.55 -5.17 -7.07
C ILE A 412 17.83 -5.54 -5.77
N ASN A 413 17.93 -6.80 -5.32
CA ASN A 413 17.36 -7.28 -4.07
C ASN A 413 18.26 -7.00 -2.85
N SER A 414 18.85 -5.81 -2.76
CA SER A 414 19.58 -5.41 -1.57
C SER A 414 18.65 -4.78 -0.55
N PRO A 415 18.81 -5.04 0.78
CA PRO A 415 17.97 -4.41 1.80
C PRO A 415 18.24 -2.91 1.94
N ASN A 416 17.24 -2.13 2.35
CA ASN A 416 17.33 -0.69 2.55
C ASN A 416 18.45 -0.27 3.51
N SER A 417 18.75 -1.09 4.51
CA SER A 417 19.86 -0.87 5.43
C SER A 417 21.25 -0.80 4.78
N LYS A 418 21.38 -1.30 3.53
CA LYS A 418 22.60 -1.21 2.73
C LYS A 418 22.58 -0.07 1.71
N MET A 419 21.47 0.67 1.61
CA MET A 419 21.29 1.74 0.64
C MET A 419 21.80 3.08 1.15
N THR A 420 22.20 3.93 0.21
CA THR A 420 22.40 5.37 0.38
C THR A 420 21.36 6.11 -0.45
N LEU A 421 21.26 7.42 -0.28
CA LEU A 421 20.38 8.24 -1.12
C LEU A 421 20.73 8.15 -2.62
N GLU A 422 21.99 7.87 -2.95
CA GLU A 422 22.44 7.73 -4.35
C GLU A 422 22.10 6.34 -4.91
N THR A 423 22.16 5.30 -4.09
CA THR A 423 21.92 3.93 -4.53
C THR A 423 20.47 3.48 -4.38
N SER A 424 19.63 4.19 -3.61
CA SER A 424 18.20 3.85 -3.44
C SER A 424 17.42 3.82 -4.75
N LYS A 425 17.85 4.62 -5.75
CA LYS A 425 17.29 4.61 -7.11
C LYS A 425 17.46 3.27 -7.85
N LEU A 426 18.22 2.31 -7.29
CA LEU A 426 18.41 0.96 -7.85
C LEU A 426 17.08 0.24 -8.08
N TYR A 427 16.12 0.39 -7.17
CA TYR A 427 14.81 -0.26 -7.29
C TYR A 427 14.02 0.28 -8.47
N TYR A 428 14.02 1.59 -8.66
CA TYR A 428 13.28 2.26 -9.75
C TYR A 428 13.94 2.02 -11.11
N GLU A 429 15.24 2.27 -11.23
CA GLU A 429 15.94 2.23 -12.51
C GLU A 429 16.25 0.80 -12.96
N LYS A 430 16.93 0.02 -12.11
CA LYS A 430 17.36 -1.34 -12.46
C LYS A 430 16.26 -2.37 -12.28
N GLY A 431 15.50 -2.23 -11.22
CA GLY A 431 14.43 -3.16 -10.90
C GLY A 431 13.29 -3.11 -11.93
N GLY A 432 12.82 -1.92 -12.29
CA GLY A 432 11.83 -1.75 -13.35
C GLY A 432 12.30 -2.35 -14.68
N THR A 433 13.58 -2.14 -15.02
CA THR A 433 14.21 -2.74 -16.21
C THR A 433 14.26 -4.28 -16.14
N ALA A 434 14.51 -4.87 -14.96
CA ALA A 434 14.52 -6.33 -14.80
C ALA A 434 13.12 -6.94 -15.03
N PHE A 435 12.05 -6.28 -14.57
CA PHE A 435 10.68 -6.70 -14.88
C PHE A 435 10.35 -6.50 -16.37
N TYR A 436 10.84 -5.43 -17.00
CA TYR A 436 10.73 -5.25 -18.45
C TYR A 436 11.44 -6.38 -19.21
N GLU A 437 12.62 -6.82 -18.78
CA GLU A 437 13.31 -7.97 -19.39
C GLU A 437 12.46 -9.23 -19.30
N LEU A 438 11.85 -9.53 -18.13
CA LEU A 438 10.93 -10.66 -18.01
C LEU A 438 9.75 -10.53 -19.00
N TYR A 439 9.13 -9.34 -19.07
CA TYR A 439 8.05 -9.06 -20.02
C TYR A 439 8.48 -9.33 -21.46
N ARG A 440 9.70 -8.94 -21.87
CA ARG A 440 10.24 -9.19 -23.21
C ARG A 440 10.57 -10.66 -23.48
N ILE A 441 11.02 -11.40 -22.46
CA ILE A 441 11.33 -12.84 -22.57
C ILE A 441 10.06 -13.65 -22.80
N ILE A 442 9.00 -13.37 -22.04
CA ILE A 442 7.81 -14.25 -22.04
C ILE A 442 6.63 -13.71 -22.85
N GLY A 443 6.67 -12.45 -23.28
CA GLY A 443 5.61 -11.76 -24.02
C GLY A 443 4.48 -11.22 -23.13
N GLU A 444 3.73 -10.24 -23.65
CA GLU A 444 2.72 -9.48 -22.92
C GLU A 444 1.64 -10.36 -22.29
N ASP A 445 1.00 -11.22 -23.07
CA ASP A 445 -0.12 -12.05 -22.60
C ASP A 445 0.30 -12.94 -21.44
N LYS A 446 1.45 -13.57 -21.56
CA LYS A 446 1.97 -14.47 -20.53
C LYS A 446 2.43 -13.72 -19.29
N PHE A 447 3.01 -12.54 -19.46
CA PHE A 447 3.36 -11.66 -18.34
C PHE A 447 2.11 -11.24 -17.56
N ASN A 448 1.08 -10.76 -18.25
CA ASN A 448 -0.18 -10.37 -17.62
C ASN A 448 -0.85 -11.55 -16.89
N GLN A 449 -0.82 -12.76 -17.45
CA GLN A 449 -1.32 -13.98 -16.79
C GLN A 449 -0.51 -14.29 -15.52
N LEU A 450 0.82 -14.18 -15.58
CA LEU A 450 1.72 -14.39 -14.44
C LEU A 450 1.41 -13.41 -13.31
N ILE A 451 1.26 -12.12 -13.61
CA ILE A 451 0.93 -11.10 -12.62
C ILE A 451 -0.48 -11.33 -12.05
N LYS A 452 -1.46 -11.74 -12.85
CA LYS A 452 -2.79 -12.14 -12.35
C LYS A 452 -2.72 -13.33 -11.38
N GLU A 453 -1.87 -14.31 -11.67
CA GLU A 453 -1.66 -15.45 -10.75
C GLU A 453 -1.01 -14.97 -9.45
N TYR A 454 0.02 -14.12 -9.53
CA TYR A 454 0.68 -13.51 -8.39
C TYR A 454 -0.33 -12.75 -7.51
N PHE A 455 -1.13 -11.87 -8.12
CA PHE A 455 -2.19 -11.13 -7.47
C PHE A 455 -3.21 -12.06 -6.77
N ASN A 456 -3.74 -13.05 -7.45
CA ASN A 456 -4.76 -13.94 -6.89
C ASN A 456 -4.22 -14.80 -5.74
N LYS A 457 -2.96 -15.24 -5.83
CA LYS A 457 -2.33 -16.10 -4.81
C LYS A 457 -1.94 -15.34 -3.56
N TYR A 458 -1.46 -14.10 -3.71
CA TYR A 458 -0.93 -13.29 -2.61
C TYR A 458 -1.83 -12.12 -2.21
N LYS A 459 -3.01 -12.00 -2.80
CA LYS A 459 -3.99 -11.00 -2.39
C LYS A 459 -4.22 -11.02 -0.88
N PHE A 460 -4.01 -9.88 -0.22
CA PHE A 460 -4.09 -9.68 1.21
C PHE A 460 -3.09 -10.51 2.03
N LYS A 461 -1.94 -10.81 1.47
CA LYS A 461 -0.82 -11.48 2.12
C LYS A 461 0.47 -10.71 1.85
N ASN A 462 1.50 -11.07 2.60
CA ASN A 462 2.87 -10.69 2.29
C ASN A 462 3.52 -11.76 1.41
N ALA A 463 4.26 -11.33 0.40
CA ALA A 463 5.02 -12.19 -0.51
C ALA A 463 6.52 -11.88 -0.42
N THR A 464 7.35 -12.85 -0.75
CA THR A 464 8.79 -12.72 -0.90
C THR A 464 9.20 -12.78 -2.37
N LEU A 465 10.42 -12.36 -2.70
CA LEU A 465 10.97 -12.52 -4.05
C LEU A 465 11.00 -14.01 -4.46
N ASN A 466 11.28 -14.92 -3.53
CA ASN A 466 11.22 -16.35 -3.81
C ASN A 466 9.80 -16.84 -4.13
N ASP A 467 8.78 -16.25 -3.52
CA ASP A 467 7.38 -16.53 -3.84
C ASP A 467 7.02 -16.09 -5.27
N PHE A 468 7.47 -14.90 -5.68
CA PHE A 468 7.32 -14.42 -7.05
C PHE A 468 8.07 -15.31 -8.04
N LEU A 469 9.34 -15.64 -7.77
CA LEU A 469 10.16 -16.50 -8.61
C LEU A 469 9.61 -17.93 -8.74
N ALA A 470 8.92 -18.44 -7.72
CA ALA A 470 8.20 -19.71 -7.82
C ALA A 470 7.04 -19.66 -8.81
N ILE A 471 6.33 -18.54 -8.91
CA ILE A 471 5.29 -18.32 -9.95
C ILE A 471 5.94 -18.24 -11.33
N VAL A 472 7.08 -17.55 -11.46
CA VAL A 472 7.85 -17.51 -12.70
C VAL A 472 8.26 -18.93 -13.13
N GLU A 473 8.77 -19.76 -12.20
CA GLU A 473 9.16 -21.15 -12.51
C GLU A 473 7.97 -21.98 -13.00
N ASN A 474 6.84 -21.90 -12.30
CA ASN A 474 5.63 -22.65 -12.64
C ASN A 474 5.06 -22.29 -14.03
N ASN A 475 5.14 -21.02 -14.42
CA ASN A 475 4.58 -20.53 -15.69
C ASN A 475 5.58 -20.55 -16.84
N CYS A 476 6.85 -20.32 -16.56
CA CYS A 476 7.87 -20.04 -17.58
C CYS A 476 9.03 -21.04 -17.59
N GLY A 477 9.09 -21.92 -16.59
CA GLY A 477 10.13 -22.92 -16.45
C GLY A 477 11.37 -22.43 -15.69
N LYS A 478 12.22 -23.41 -15.35
CA LYS A 478 13.38 -23.21 -14.46
C LYS A 478 14.44 -22.27 -15.06
N GLU A 479 14.60 -22.25 -16.37
CA GLU A 479 15.58 -21.38 -17.04
C GLU A 479 15.23 -19.90 -16.85
N VAL A 480 13.99 -19.52 -17.11
CA VAL A 480 13.52 -18.13 -16.91
C VAL A 480 13.62 -17.74 -15.45
N LYS A 481 13.19 -18.61 -14.55
CA LYS A 481 13.33 -18.36 -13.09
C LYS A 481 14.78 -18.14 -12.68
N ASN A 482 15.71 -18.98 -13.15
CA ASN A 482 17.13 -18.83 -12.79
C ASN A 482 17.74 -17.57 -13.38
N HIS A 483 17.33 -17.17 -14.58
CA HIS A 483 17.71 -15.91 -15.19
C HIS A 483 17.23 -14.74 -14.33
N MET A 484 15.96 -14.69 -13.98
CA MET A 484 15.39 -13.62 -13.13
C MET A 484 16.01 -13.61 -11.73
N TYR A 485 16.30 -14.80 -11.14
CA TYR A 485 17.01 -14.86 -9.89
C TYR A 485 18.36 -14.14 -9.96
N LYS A 486 19.12 -14.33 -11.03
CA LYS A 486 20.40 -13.63 -11.24
C LYS A 486 20.19 -12.12 -11.42
N CYS A 487 19.20 -11.69 -12.22
CA CYS A 487 18.91 -10.27 -12.39
C CYS A 487 18.70 -9.55 -11.07
N PHE A 488 17.99 -10.17 -10.12
CA PHE A 488 17.71 -9.56 -8.82
C PHE A 488 18.83 -9.71 -7.79
N ASN A 489 19.58 -10.81 -7.82
CA ASN A 489 20.50 -11.15 -6.72
C ASN A 489 21.99 -11.00 -7.06
N GLU A 490 22.35 -10.79 -8.33
CA GLU A 490 23.73 -10.49 -8.72
C GLU A 490 23.92 -8.98 -8.90
N PRO A 491 25.09 -8.42 -8.50
CA PRO A 491 25.37 -6.99 -8.68
C PRO A 491 25.58 -6.64 -10.17
N ASN A 492 25.55 -5.33 -10.47
CA ASN A 492 25.80 -4.81 -11.81
C ASN A 492 24.82 -5.31 -12.89
N TYR A 493 23.56 -5.56 -12.53
CA TYR A 493 22.55 -5.95 -13.50
C TYR A 493 22.52 -4.95 -14.69
N LYS A 494 22.50 -5.49 -15.88
CA LYS A 494 22.35 -4.75 -17.14
C LYS A 494 21.40 -5.51 -18.06
N LEU A 495 20.46 -4.79 -18.67
CA LEU A 495 19.55 -5.33 -19.67
C LEU A 495 20.31 -5.90 -20.87
N ASP A 496 19.94 -7.08 -21.33
CA ASP A 496 20.49 -7.66 -22.55
C ASP A 496 20.08 -6.80 -23.77
N GLU A 497 21.06 -6.39 -24.58
CA GLU A 497 20.87 -5.50 -25.74
C GLU A 497 19.83 -5.99 -26.75
N LYS A 498 19.62 -7.31 -26.83
CA LYS A 498 18.58 -7.91 -27.70
C LYS A 498 17.16 -7.51 -27.32
N TYR A 499 16.92 -7.05 -26.08
CA TYR A 499 15.62 -6.60 -25.59
C TYR A 499 15.42 -5.08 -25.66
N ILE A 500 16.43 -4.32 -26.04
CA ILE A 500 16.36 -2.85 -26.16
C ILE A 500 15.60 -2.40 -27.43
N LYS A 501 15.42 -3.30 -28.40
CA LYS A 501 14.82 -3.00 -29.71
C LYS A 501 13.31 -3.17 -29.74
#